data_bd6dddbf6f7cdc0931c984cd72caee8c
#
_entry.id   bd6dddbf6f7cdc0931c984cd72caee8c
#
_cell.length_a   1.000
_cell.length_b   1.000
_cell.length_c   1.000
_cell.angle_alpha   90.00
_cell.angle_beta   90.00
_cell.angle_gamma   90.00
#
_symmetry.space_group_name_H-M   'P 1'
#
loop_
_entity.id
_entity.type
_entity.pdbx_description
1 polymer ?
#
loop_
_entity_poly.entity_id
_entity_poly.type
_entity_poly.pdbx_seq_one_letter_code
_entity_poly.pdbx_strand_id
1 'polypeptide(L)'
;NKEAGAWIRFNPLDGNGVKNDNVTDFRYSLVESDEMEIEKQNTVIRELELPVACLVHSGGKSLHAVVRVDAVNYQEYRNRVDYLYKICEKNGLKVDTQNRNPSRLSRMPGIMRNGHKQFLVATNIGKSNWNEWVEWIESVNDDLPDEENLESVWNDLPELSPCLIEDVLRQGHKMLLSGPSKAGKSFLQIELCICIAEGAKWLNWQCAQGKILYVNLELDRASCLHRFKDVYEALHLEPNNLRNIDIWNLRGKSAPMDKLAPKLIRRASKKGYIAIIIDPIYKVLTGDENSADQMAIFCNQFDKVCTELGCAVIYCHHHSKGAQGSKKSMDRASGSGVFARDPDALLDLIELEMTDELRKQQEDRAVCKACIQYLDGHKCGWRNDLSQDDFLSRSRMTGYCSNALNSVQMTELNAIIDATVKKVQGRTAWRIDGT
;
A
#
# COMPACT_ATOMS: atom_id res chain seq x y z
N ASN A 1 -35.09 51.66 1.43
CA ASN A 1 -34.84 51.69 2.87
C ASN A 1 -33.41 52.09 3.12
N LYS A 2 -33.18 53.26 3.75
CA LYS A 2 -31.85 53.81 4.03
C LYS A 2 -30.99 52.89 4.92
N GLU A 3 -31.60 51.98 5.66
CA GLU A 3 -30.92 51.03 6.54
C GLU A 3 -30.44 49.78 5.82
N ALA A 4 -31.05 49.41 4.70
CA ALA A 4 -30.72 48.14 4.02
C ALA A 4 -29.43 48.23 3.16
N GLY A 5 -28.95 49.42 2.87
CA GLY A 5 -27.89 49.68 1.90
C GLY A 5 -28.34 49.44 0.47
N ALA A 6 -27.40 49.34 -0.44
CA ALA A 6 -27.65 49.05 -1.85
C ALA A 6 -26.93 47.79 -2.32
N TRP A 7 -27.48 47.18 -3.36
CA TRP A 7 -26.97 45.96 -3.97
C TRP A 7 -26.84 46.15 -5.48
N ILE A 8 -25.89 45.44 -6.06
CA ILE A 8 -25.65 45.40 -7.49
C ILE A 8 -25.49 43.97 -7.97
N ARG A 9 -26.03 43.69 -9.15
CA ARG A 9 -25.68 42.47 -9.89
C ARG A 9 -24.43 42.71 -10.69
N PHE A 10 -23.53 41.72 -10.69
CA PHE A 10 -22.23 41.84 -11.34
C PHE A 10 -22.16 41.05 -12.67
N ASN A 11 -23.12 40.16 -12.94
CA ASN A 11 -23.27 39.49 -14.23
C ASN A 11 -24.44 40.10 -15.02
N PRO A 12 -24.32 40.23 -16.35
CA PRO A 12 -25.37 40.77 -17.22
C PRO A 12 -26.61 39.88 -17.22
N LEU A 13 -27.78 40.55 -17.42
CA LEU A 13 -29.10 39.88 -17.53
C LEU A 13 -29.74 40.26 -18.88
N ASP A 14 -30.66 39.36 -19.32
CA ASP A 14 -31.44 39.53 -20.56
C ASP A 14 -32.53 40.63 -20.52
N GLY A 15 -32.74 41.22 -19.35
CA GLY A 15 -33.81 42.20 -19.13
C GLY A 15 -35.19 41.65 -18.87
N ASN A 16 -35.39 40.32 -19.00
CA ASN A 16 -36.72 39.69 -18.82
C ASN A 16 -36.94 39.18 -17.38
N GLY A 17 -35.91 39.19 -16.56
CA GLY A 17 -36.00 38.75 -15.18
C GLY A 17 -34.69 38.89 -14.42
N VAL A 18 -34.66 38.26 -13.20
CA VAL A 18 -33.54 38.44 -12.26
C VAL A 18 -33.03 37.09 -11.71
N LYS A 19 -33.47 35.99 -12.29
CA LYS A 19 -33.09 34.62 -11.89
C LYS A 19 -31.83 34.14 -12.64
N ASN A 20 -31.32 32.97 -12.28
CA ASN A 20 -30.14 32.38 -12.95
C ASN A 20 -30.35 32.22 -14.46
N ASP A 21 -31.56 31.85 -14.88
CA ASP A 21 -31.89 31.63 -16.30
C ASP A 21 -31.88 32.95 -17.13
N ASN A 22 -31.90 34.11 -16.45
CA ASN A 22 -31.82 35.42 -17.10
C ASN A 22 -30.38 35.94 -17.22
N VAL A 23 -29.37 35.21 -16.68
CA VAL A 23 -27.97 35.60 -16.81
C VAL A 23 -27.48 35.25 -18.21
N THR A 24 -26.95 36.24 -18.92
CA THR A 24 -26.49 36.08 -20.31
C THR A 24 -25.00 35.89 -20.46
N ASP A 25 -24.24 36.23 -19.41
CA ASP A 25 -22.78 36.14 -19.42
C ASP A 25 -22.27 35.79 -18.03
N PHE A 26 -21.40 34.79 -17.94
CA PHE A 26 -20.95 34.17 -16.69
C PHE A 26 -19.53 34.61 -16.32
N ARG A 27 -19.33 35.93 -16.15
CA ARG A 27 -18.02 36.56 -15.93
C ARG A 27 -17.51 36.47 -14.51
N TYR A 28 -18.39 36.58 -13.52
CA TYR A 28 -17.98 36.79 -12.13
C TYR A 28 -18.72 35.86 -11.15
N SER A 29 -18.02 35.49 -10.06
CA SER A 29 -18.60 34.86 -8.89
C SER A 29 -18.33 35.68 -7.63
N LEU A 30 -19.15 35.50 -6.60
CA LEU A 30 -18.98 36.18 -5.32
C LEU A 30 -18.28 35.22 -4.33
N VAL A 31 -17.16 35.69 -3.76
CA VAL A 31 -16.50 35.07 -2.61
C VAL A 31 -16.70 35.99 -1.42
N GLU A 32 -17.36 35.49 -0.37
CA GLU A 32 -17.53 36.18 0.90
C GLU A 32 -17.57 35.20 2.06
N SER A 33 -17.32 35.68 3.28
CA SER A 33 -17.43 34.91 4.53
C SER A 33 -18.13 35.77 5.58
N ASP A 34 -19.16 35.20 6.20
CA ASP A 34 -19.84 35.80 7.37
C ASP A 34 -19.27 35.33 8.71
N GLU A 35 -18.37 34.32 8.69
CA GLU A 35 -17.84 33.68 9.89
C GLU A 35 -16.43 34.13 10.26
N MET A 36 -15.71 34.79 9.34
CA MET A 36 -14.33 35.19 9.54
C MET A 36 -14.19 36.70 9.74
N GLU A 37 -13.18 37.10 10.51
CA GLU A 37 -12.81 38.52 10.64
C GLU A 37 -12.33 39.10 9.30
N ILE A 38 -12.67 40.35 9.05
CA ILE A 38 -12.43 41.07 7.78
C ILE A 38 -10.95 41.07 7.41
N GLU A 39 -10.07 41.31 8.35
CA GLU A 39 -8.61 41.32 8.12
C GLU A 39 -8.11 39.96 7.61
N LYS A 40 -8.58 38.88 8.21
CA LYS A 40 -8.25 37.51 7.77
C LYS A 40 -8.80 37.20 6.38
N GLN A 41 -10.05 37.64 6.10
CA GLN A 41 -10.63 37.51 4.75
C GLN A 41 -9.75 38.21 3.72
N ASN A 42 -9.35 39.44 3.99
CA ASN A 42 -8.51 40.24 3.08
C ASN A 42 -7.13 39.60 2.87
N THR A 43 -6.52 39.08 3.93
CA THR A 43 -5.22 38.39 3.87
C THR A 43 -5.30 37.18 2.96
N VAL A 44 -6.23 36.26 3.21
CA VAL A 44 -6.34 35.00 2.42
C VAL A 44 -6.71 35.29 0.95
N ILE A 45 -7.62 36.23 0.70
CA ILE A 45 -7.99 36.65 -0.68
C ILE A 45 -6.74 37.12 -1.45
N ARG A 46 -5.83 37.82 -0.81
CA ARG A 46 -4.59 38.32 -1.44
C ARG A 46 -3.52 37.24 -1.54
N GLU A 47 -3.32 36.46 -0.52
CA GLU A 47 -2.37 35.36 -0.53
C GLU A 47 -2.72 34.29 -1.59
N LEU A 48 -4.01 34.05 -1.82
CA LEU A 48 -4.49 33.19 -2.89
C LEU A 48 -4.45 33.83 -4.29
N GLU A 49 -3.98 35.08 -4.40
CA GLU A 49 -3.91 35.80 -5.69
C GLU A 49 -5.23 35.70 -6.50
N LEU A 50 -6.39 35.68 -5.81
CA LEU A 50 -7.68 35.54 -6.47
C LEU A 50 -7.86 36.63 -7.54
N PRO A 51 -8.36 36.31 -8.75
CA PRO A 51 -8.53 37.25 -9.83
C PRO A 51 -9.73 38.19 -9.57
N VAL A 52 -9.59 39.03 -8.54
CA VAL A 52 -10.67 39.89 -8.06
C VAL A 52 -10.83 41.13 -8.93
N ALA A 53 -11.99 41.31 -9.52
CA ALA A 53 -12.35 42.54 -10.25
C ALA A 53 -12.58 43.73 -9.30
N CYS A 54 -13.33 43.51 -8.21
CA CYS A 54 -13.50 44.51 -7.16
C CYS A 54 -13.72 43.81 -5.80
N LEU A 55 -13.15 44.42 -4.76
CA LEU A 55 -13.28 44.05 -3.37
C LEU A 55 -14.04 45.13 -2.63
N VAL A 56 -15.19 44.80 -2.07
CA VAL A 56 -16.11 45.75 -1.43
C VAL A 56 -16.31 45.38 0.03
N HIS A 57 -16.12 46.32 0.93
CA HIS A 57 -16.52 46.19 2.32
C HIS A 57 -18.05 46.30 2.44
N SER A 58 -18.70 45.31 2.98
CA SER A 58 -20.17 45.17 3.00
C SER A 58 -20.90 46.15 3.92
N GLY A 59 -20.16 47.00 4.65
CA GLY A 59 -20.72 47.82 5.75
C GLY A 59 -21.17 46.96 6.95
N GLY A 60 -20.65 45.77 7.10
CA GLY A 60 -20.91 44.80 8.16
C GLY A 60 -19.72 43.93 8.44
N LYS A 61 -19.90 42.60 8.41
CA LYS A 61 -18.90 41.60 8.83
C LYS A 61 -18.10 41.01 7.69
N SER A 62 -18.40 41.28 6.42
CA SER A 62 -17.78 40.56 5.29
C SER A 62 -17.17 41.48 4.26
N LEU A 63 -16.19 40.95 3.54
CA LEU A 63 -15.70 41.44 2.27
C LEU A 63 -16.39 40.70 1.14
N HIS A 64 -16.84 41.42 0.14
CA HIS A 64 -17.40 40.90 -1.09
C HIS A 64 -16.32 40.94 -2.16
N ALA A 65 -15.68 39.82 -2.43
CA ALA A 65 -14.73 39.70 -3.55
C ALA A 65 -15.50 39.21 -4.79
N VAL A 66 -15.61 40.10 -5.80
CA VAL A 66 -16.15 39.76 -7.11
C VAL A 66 -15.01 39.21 -7.95
N VAL A 67 -14.97 37.88 -8.08
CA VAL A 67 -13.88 37.12 -8.69
C VAL A 67 -14.21 36.81 -10.15
N ARG A 68 -13.25 37.03 -11.07
CA ARG A 68 -13.38 36.65 -12.48
C ARG A 68 -13.37 35.15 -12.62
N VAL A 69 -14.40 34.60 -13.24
CA VAL A 69 -14.49 33.16 -13.57
C VAL A 69 -14.59 32.95 -15.09
N ASP A 70 -15.01 33.94 -15.85
CA ASP A 70 -15.01 34.05 -17.33
C ASP A 70 -15.47 32.73 -18.04
N ALA A 71 -16.54 32.15 -17.56
CA ALA A 71 -17.06 30.87 -18.05
C ALA A 71 -17.94 31.08 -19.31
N VAL A 72 -17.86 30.16 -20.28
CA VAL A 72 -18.59 30.25 -21.56
C VAL A 72 -20.05 29.81 -21.45
N ASN A 73 -20.41 29.02 -20.40
CA ASN A 73 -21.76 28.57 -20.16
C ASN A 73 -22.01 28.28 -18.66
N TYR A 74 -23.26 27.99 -18.31
CA TYR A 74 -23.67 27.74 -16.94
C TYR A 74 -22.97 26.52 -16.31
N GLN A 75 -22.76 25.44 -17.05
CA GLN A 75 -22.11 24.24 -16.53
C GLN A 75 -20.64 24.51 -16.17
N GLU A 76 -19.94 25.19 -17.06
CA GLU A 76 -18.56 25.60 -16.80
C GLU A 76 -18.47 26.58 -15.63
N TYR A 77 -19.40 27.53 -15.54
CA TYR A 77 -19.51 28.44 -14.40
C TYR A 77 -19.59 27.67 -13.09
N ARG A 78 -20.48 26.67 -13.01
CA ARG A 78 -20.63 25.84 -11.81
C ARG A 78 -19.32 25.12 -11.46
N ASN A 79 -18.67 24.50 -12.43
CA ASN A 79 -17.42 23.80 -12.24
C ASN A 79 -16.32 24.75 -11.74
N ARG A 80 -16.18 25.93 -12.34
CA ARG A 80 -15.19 26.94 -11.93
C ARG A 80 -15.47 27.49 -10.53
N VAL A 81 -16.71 27.77 -10.19
CA VAL A 81 -17.11 28.24 -8.86
C VAL A 81 -16.87 27.16 -7.79
N ASP A 82 -17.21 25.93 -8.08
CA ASP A 82 -16.96 24.81 -7.14
C ASP A 82 -15.46 24.57 -6.92
N TYR A 83 -14.64 24.70 -7.96
CA TYR A 83 -13.17 24.67 -7.85
C TYR A 83 -12.64 25.85 -7.02
N LEU A 84 -13.06 27.08 -7.32
CA LEU A 84 -12.69 28.28 -6.57
C LEU A 84 -12.98 28.13 -5.08
N TYR A 85 -14.19 27.70 -4.74
CA TYR A 85 -14.61 27.54 -3.35
C TYR A 85 -13.81 26.46 -2.63
N LYS A 86 -13.53 25.33 -3.29
CA LYS A 86 -12.68 24.27 -2.76
C LYS A 86 -11.27 24.78 -2.43
N ILE A 87 -10.67 25.58 -3.31
CA ILE A 87 -9.35 26.18 -3.05
C ILE A 87 -9.41 27.16 -1.88
N CYS A 88 -10.43 28.04 -1.84
CA CYS A 88 -10.63 28.96 -0.73
C CYS A 88 -10.76 28.21 0.62
N GLU A 89 -11.59 27.19 0.69
CA GLU A 89 -11.80 26.40 1.90
C GLU A 89 -10.52 25.63 2.34
N LYS A 90 -9.79 25.02 1.39
CA LYS A 90 -8.51 24.34 1.66
C LYS A 90 -7.49 25.31 2.30
N ASN A 91 -7.53 26.57 1.94
CA ASN A 91 -6.63 27.61 2.46
C ASN A 91 -7.23 28.45 3.60
N GLY A 92 -8.28 27.94 4.23
CA GLY A 92 -8.83 28.48 5.45
C GLY A 92 -9.82 29.63 5.28
N LEU A 93 -10.21 30.00 4.04
CA LEU A 93 -11.29 30.97 3.78
C LEU A 93 -12.64 30.24 3.78
N LYS A 94 -13.40 30.38 4.84
CA LYS A 94 -14.77 29.83 4.95
C LYS A 94 -15.72 30.62 4.07
N VAL A 95 -16.09 30.07 2.94
CA VAL A 95 -16.93 30.74 1.93
C VAL A 95 -18.41 30.42 2.17
N ASP A 96 -19.27 31.45 2.05
CA ASP A 96 -20.73 31.22 2.01
C ASP A 96 -21.13 30.54 0.71
N THR A 97 -21.41 29.24 0.80
CA THR A 97 -21.76 28.39 -0.35
C THR A 97 -23.09 28.75 -1.02
N GLN A 98 -23.92 29.59 -0.40
CA GLN A 98 -25.16 30.11 -1.02
C GLN A 98 -24.86 31.06 -2.18
N ASN A 99 -23.64 31.59 -2.29
CA ASN A 99 -23.22 32.51 -3.33
C ASN A 99 -22.86 31.86 -4.68
N ARG A 100 -23.11 30.58 -4.85
CA ARG A 100 -22.83 29.82 -6.10
C ARG A 100 -23.68 30.20 -7.30
N ASN A 101 -24.63 31.10 -7.12
CA ASN A 101 -25.57 31.51 -8.17
C ASN A 101 -25.00 32.64 -9.04
N PRO A 102 -25.04 32.58 -10.38
CA PRO A 102 -24.55 33.62 -11.25
C PRO A 102 -25.41 34.89 -11.16
N SER A 103 -26.66 34.80 -10.72
CA SER A 103 -27.55 35.97 -10.50
C SER A 103 -27.36 36.64 -9.13
N ARG A 104 -26.31 36.27 -8.37
CA ARG A 104 -26.07 36.78 -7.02
C ARG A 104 -25.84 38.28 -7.01
N LEU A 105 -26.20 38.88 -5.86
CA LEU A 105 -26.01 40.30 -5.60
C LEU A 105 -24.76 40.54 -4.74
N SER A 106 -23.95 41.53 -5.09
CA SER A 106 -22.92 42.09 -4.24
C SER A 106 -23.36 43.45 -3.66
N ARG A 107 -22.66 43.88 -2.62
CA ARG A 107 -22.89 45.23 -2.06
C ARG A 107 -22.37 46.33 -3.00
N MET A 108 -23.17 47.38 -3.14
CA MET A 108 -22.78 48.53 -3.95
C MET A 108 -21.96 49.52 -3.11
N PRO A 109 -20.73 49.88 -3.49
CA PRO A 109 -19.94 50.83 -2.73
C PRO A 109 -20.51 52.24 -2.78
N GLY A 110 -20.18 53.06 -1.79
CA GLY A 110 -20.61 54.45 -1.72
C GLY A 110 -21.89 54.71 -0.92
N ILE A 111 -22.59 53.68 -0.48
CA ILE A 111 -23.91 53.79 0.18
C ILE A 111 -23.79 53.41 1.67
N MET A 112 -24.61 54.03 2.50
CA MET A 112 -24.73 53.70 3.93
C MET A 112 -25.63 52.50 4.18
N ARG A 113 -25.22 51.63 5.13
CA ARG A 113 -26.00 50.50 5.63
C ARG A 113 -25.96 50.52 7.17
N ASN A 114 -27.09 50.65 7.82
CA ASN A 114 -27.19 50.66 9.28
C ASN A 114 -26.14 51.56 9.96
N GLY A 115 -25.92 52.77 9.45
CA GLY A 115 -24.94 53.72 9.96
C GLY A 115 -23.49 53.44 9.52
N HIS A 116 -23.19 52.37 8.82
CA HIS A 116 -21.87 51.99 8.31
C HIS A 116 -21.79 52.17 6.78
N LYS A 117 -20.66 52.65 6.28
CA LYS A 117 -20.45 52.87 4.86
C LYS A 117 -20.05 51.58 4.15
N GLN A 118 -20.76 51.26 3.06
CA GLN A 118 -20.29 50.26 2.08
C GLN A 118 -19.24 51.00 1.20
N PHE A 119 -18.03 50.45 1.09
CA PHE A 119 -16.97 51.15 0.33
C PHE A 119 -16.11 50.16 -0.45
N LEU A 120 -15.52 50.68 -1.54
CA LEU A 120 -14.58 49.95 -2.37
C LEU A 120 -13.25 49.86 -1.63
N VAL A 121 -12.77 48.66 -1.40
CA VAL A 121 -11.47 48.39 -0.76
C VAL A 121 -10.35 48.37 -1.79
N ALA A 122 -10.55 47.68 -2.89
CA ALA A 122 -9.58 47.56 -3.99
C ALA A 122 -10.25 47.13 -5.29
N THR A 123 -9.55 47.33 -6.41
CA THR A 123 -9.92 46.82 -7.73
C THR A 123 -8.74 46.13 -8.38
N ASN A 124 -9.00 45.10 -9.21
CA ASN A 124 -7.99 44.38 -10.00
C ASN A 124 -6.81 43.92 -9.14
N ILE A 125 -7.11 43.17 -8.11
CA ILE A 125 -6.09 42.52 -7.25
C ILE A 125 -5.95 41.04 -7.62
N GLY A 126 -4.77 40.47 -7.34
CA GLY A 126 -4.43 39.12 -7.71
C GLY A 126 -4.17 38.96 -9.21
N LYS A 127 -4.39 37.76 -9.73
CA LYS A 127 -4.19 37.49 -11.16
C LYS A 127 -5.19 38.19 -12.04
N SER A 128 -4.82 38.44 -13.30
CA SER A 128 -5.63 39.28 -14.20
C SER A 128 -6.92 38.58 -14.66
N ASN A 129 -6.89 37.25 -14.79
CA ASN A 129 -7.98 36.42 -15.28
C ASN A 129 -7.98 35.05 -14.66
N TRP A 130 -9.02 34.24 -14.98
CA TRP A 130 -9.20 32.88 -14.46
C TRP A 130 -8.06 31.94 -14.84
N ASN A 131 -7.60 31.94 -16.09
CA ASN A 131 -6.59 31.02 -16.57
C ASN A 131 -5.24 31.27 -15.90
N GLU A 132 -4.78 32.50 -15.82
CA GLU A 132 -3.55 32.86 -15.09
C GLU A 132 -3.63 32.48 -13.61
N TRP A 133 -4.82 32.59 -13.01
CA TRP A 133 -4.99 32.18 -11.63
C TRP A 133 -4.93 30.67 -11.45
N VAL A 134 -5.54 29.88 -12.35
CA VAL A 134 -5.47 28.42 -12.31
C VAL A 134 -4.04 27.95 -12.50
N GLU A 135 -3.33 28.44 -13.51
CA GLU A 135 -1.91 28.11 -13.72
C GLU A 135 -1.06 28.45 -12.49
N TRP A 136 -1.27 29.58 -11.88
CA TRP A 136 -0.53 29.99 -10.70
C TRP A 136 -0.86 29.12 -9.49
N ILE A 137 -2.14 28.86 -9.20
CA ILE A 137 -2.54 28.07 -8.03
C ILE A 137 -2.12 26.59 -8.16
N GLU A 138 -2.10 26.07 -9.39
CA GLU A 138 -1.58 24.74 -9.68
C GLU A 138 -0.05 24.71 -9.48
N SER A 139 0.69 25.70 -9.96
CA SER A 139 2.14 25.78 -9.77
C SER A 139 2.55 25.93 -8.30
N VAL A 140 1.80 26.69 -7.50
CA VAL A 140 2.07 26.84 -6.05
C VAL A 140 1.72 25.58 -5.25
N ASN A 141 0.77 24.77 -5.74
CA ASN A 141 0.37 23.51 -5.11
C ASN A 141 1.03 22.29 -5.77
N ASP A 142 1.93 22.52 -6.72
CA ASP A 142 2.68 21.43 -7.36
C ASP A 142 3.74 20.93 -6.39
N ASP A 143 3.51 19.71 -5.87
CA ASP A 143 4.40 18.97 -4.99
C ASP A 143 5.09 17.79 -5.72
N LEU A 144 5.01 17.79 -7.06
CA LEU A 144 5.71 16.82 -7.88
C LEU A 144 7.21 17.14 -7.94
N PRO A 145 8.07 16.13 -8.01
CA PRO A 145 9.50 16.35 -8.23
C PRO A 145 9.76 16.95 -9.62
N ASP A 146 10.79 17.77 -9.71
CA ASP A 146 11.25 18.32 -11.00
C ASP A 146 11.68 17.21 -11.96
N GLU A 147 11.57 17.44 -13.26
CA GLU A 147 12.08 16.55 -14.29
C GLU A 147 13.61 16.52 -14.28
N GLU A 148 14.19 15.34 -14.36
CA GLU A 148 15.64 15.17 -14.51
C GLU A 148 16.03 15.05 -15.99
N ASN A 149 17.01 15.83 -16.43
CA ASN A 149 17.59 15.67 -17.75
C ASN A 149 18.62 14.53 -17.74
N LEU A 150 18.44 13.50 -18.58
CA LEU A 150 19.29 12.33 -18.62
C LEU A 150 20.78 12.66 -18.88
N GLU A 151 21.06 13.72 -19.69
CA GLU A 151 22.43 14.16 -19.95
C GLU A 151 23.13 14.65 -18.67
N SER A 152 22.38 15.34 -17.79
CA SER A 152 22.94 15.89 -16.53
C SER A 152 23.34 14.81 -15.53
N VAL A 153 22.67 13.66 -15.56
CA VAL A 153 22.88 12.55 -14.60
C VAL A 153 23.68 11.38 -15.19
N TRP A 154 23.94 11.40 -16.51
CA TRP A 154 24.52 10.25 -17.23
C TRP A 154 25.85 9.76 -16.67
N ASN A 155 26.70 10.66 -16.22
CA ASN A 155 28.02 10.32 -15.68
C ASN A 155 28.05 10.16 -14.16
N ASP A 156 26.92 10.41 -13.49
CA ASP A 156 26.77 10.32 -12.03
C ASP A 156 25.37 9.77 -11.69
N LEU A 157 25.11 8.56 -12.17
CA LEU A 157 23.83 7.87 -11.92
C LEU A 157 23.68 7.55 -10.43
N PRO A 158 22.50 7.73 -9.86
CA PRO A 158 22.23 7.34 -8.49
C PRO A 158 22.44 5.84 -8.29
N GLU A 159 22.95 5.47 -7.13
CA GLU A 159 23.13 4.06 -6.78
C GLU A 159 21.77 3.34 -6.73
N LEU A 160 21.74 2.11 -7.21
CA LEU A 160 20.56 1.27 -7.08
C LEU A 160 20.28 1.00 -5.60
N SER A 161 19.00 0.95 -5.24
CA SER A 161 18.59 0.58 -3.88
C SER A 161 19.24 -0.74 -3.44
N PRO A 162 19.65 -0.87 -2.15
CA PRO A 162 20.30 -2.07 -1.66
C PRO A 162 19.47 -3.34 -1.93
N CYS A 163 20.15 -4.43 -2.28
CA CYS A 163 19.50 -5.72 -2.43
C CYS A 163 18.96 -6.20 -1.08
N LEU A 164 17.70 -6.67 -1.04
CA LEU A 164 17.09 -7.27 0.12
C LEU A 164 17.08 -8.79 0.05
N ILE A 165 16.65 -9.33 -1.07
CA ILE A 165 16.68 -10.76 -1.40
C ILE A 165 17.42 -10.88 -2.73
N GLU A 166 18.55 -11.59 -2.72
CA GLU A 166 19.43 -11.71 -3.88
C GLU A 166 18.66 -12.19 -5.11
N ASP A 167 18.82 -11.50 -6.22
CA ASP A 167 18.16 -11.74 -7.51
C ASP A 167 16.62 -11.68 -7.51
N VAL A 168 15.99 -11.27 -6.39
CA VAL A 168 14.52 -11.24 -6.26
C VAL A 168 13.99 -9.86 -5.94
N LEU A 169 14.52 -9.17 -4.90
CA LEU A 169 13.91 -7.94 -4.40
C LEU A 169 14.93 -6.95 -3.85
N ARG A 170 14.76 -5.67 -4.17
CA ARG A 170 15.52 -4.56 -3.58
C ARG A 170 14.70 -3.85 -2.51
N GLN A 171 15.36 -3.11 -1.62
CA GLN A 171 14.71 -2.15 -0.72
C GLN A 171 14.03 -1.07 -1.57
N GLY A 172 12.91 -0.53 -1.08
CA GLY A 172 12.10 0.42 -1.85
C GLY A 172 11.16 -0.22 -2.89
N HIS A 173 11.20 -1.54 -3.05
CA HIS A 173 10.37 -2.29 -4.01
C HIS A 173 9.26 -3.09 -3.32
N LYS A 174 8.29 -3.55 -4.11
CA LYS A 174 7.14 -4.33 -3.66
C LYS A 174 7.25 -5.78 -4.11
N MET A 175 6.86 -6.73 -3.23
CA MET A 175 6.77 -8.14 -3.58
C MET A 175 5.42 -8.72 -3.17
N LEU A 176 4.77 -9.38 -4.12
CA LEU A 176 3.57 -10.18 -3.90
C LEU A 176 3.91 -11.67 -3.80
N LEU A 177 3.50 -12.30 -2.69
CA LEU A 177 3.48 -13.75 -2.54
C LEU A 177 2.06 -14.25 -2.80
N SER A 178 1.85 -14.90 -3.93
CA SER A 178 0.57 -15.46 -4.35
C SER A 178 0.50 -16.97 -4.11
N GLY A 179 -0.68 -17.51 -3.86
CA GLY A 179 -0.84 -18.95 -3.68
C GLY A 179 -2.22 -19.36 -3.18
N PRO A 180 -2.59 -20.65 -3.28
CA PRO A 180 -3.87 -21.16 -2.82
C PRO A 180 -4.14 -20.86 -1.34
N SER A 181 -5.41 -20.90 -0.95
CA SER A 181 -5.76 -20.86 0.47
C SER A 181 -5.12 -22.06 1.20
N LYS A 182 -4.60 -21.82 2.41
CA LYS A 182 -3.92 -22.85 3.23
C LYS A 182 -2.60 -23.38 2.66
N ALA A 183 -2.01 -22.73 1.66
CA ALA A 183 -0.69 -23.07 1.10
C ALA A 183 0.50 -22.77 2.03
N GLY A 184 0.28 -22.32 3.25
CA GLY A 184 1.37 -22.00 4.17
C GLY A 184 2.01 -20.62 3.95
N LYS A 185 1.40 -19.71 3.19
CA LYS A 185 1.96 -18.36 2.89
C LYS A 185 2.43 -17.60 4.13
N SER A 186 1.65 -17.60 5.21
CA SER A 186 2.04 -16.92 6.46
C SER A 186 3.29 -17.59 7.10
N PHE A 187 3.44 -18.90 7.02
CA PHE A 187 4.67 -19.58 7.48
C PHE A 187 5.87 -19.17 6.62
N LEU A 188 5.71 -19.13 5.30
CA LEU A 188 6.76 -18.71 4.37
C LEU A 188 7.16 -17.24 4.56
N GLN A 189 6.20 -16.34 4.88
CA GLN A 189 6.48 -14.96 5.22
C GLN A 189 7.16 -14.80 6.59
N ILE A 190 6.81 -15.61 7.57
CA ILE A 190 7.51 -15.65 8.88
C ILE A 190 8.94 -16.17 8.68
N GLU A 191 9.13 -17.19 7.86
CA GLU A 191 10.46 -17.68 7.49
C GLU A 191 11.30 -16.58 6.84
N LEU A 192 10.74 -15.87 5.86
CA LEU A 192 11.42 -14.72 5.23
C LEU A 192 11.76 -13.63 6.24
N CYS A 193 10.84 -13.31 7.16
CA CYS A 193 11.07 -12.34 8.22
C CYS A 193 12.27 -12.74 9.09
N ILE A 194 12.36 -14.01 9.49
CA ILE A 194 13.48 -14.56 10.25
C ILE A 194 14.77 -14.50 9.44
N CYS A 195 14.74 -14.92 8.18
CA CYS A 195 15.92 -14.93 7.32
C CYS A 195 16.48 -13.50 7.10
N ILE A 196 15.62 -12.50 6.94
CA ILE A 196 16.06 -11.08 6.86
C ILE A 196 16.63 -10.63 8.21
N ALA A 197 16.01 -10.96 9.33
CA ALA A 197 16.50 -10.54 10.64
C ALA A 197 17.88 -11.13 10.97
N GLU A 198 18.12 -12.40 10.61
CA GLU A 198 19.35 -13.14 10.87
C GLU A 198 20.41 -13.03 9.76
N GLY A 199 20.05 -12.51 8.57
CA GLY A 199 20.93 -12.49 7.40
C GLY A 199 21.13 -13.88 6.81
N ALA A 200 20.12 -14.74 6.92
CA ALA A 200 20.16 -16.13 6.46
C ALA A 200 19.59 -16.29 5.04
N LYS A 201 19.72 -17.48 4.47
CA LYS A 201 19.08 -17.81 3.20
C LYS A 201 17.60 -18.12 3.41
N TRP A 202 16.76 -17.47 2.63
CA TRP A 202 15.35 -17.81 2.48
C TRP A 202 15.20 -18.68 1.23
N LEU A 203 14.76 -19.91 1.40
CA LEU A 203 14.79 -20.91 0.33
C LEU A 203 16.23 -21.03 -0.23
N ASN A 204 16.45 -20.59 -1.46
CA ASN A 204 17.77 -20.62 -2.10
C ASN A 204 18.46 -19.25 -2.20
N TRP A 205 17.77 -18.17 -1.80
CA TRP A 205 18.23 -16.79 -1.96
C TRP A 205 18.82 -16.21 -0.68
N GLN A 206 19.94 -15.55 -0.78
CA GLN A 206 20.55 -14.85 0.34
C GLN A 206 19.75 -13.61 0.69
N CYS A 207 19.44 -13.40 1.97
CA CYS A 207 18.78 -12.19 2.45
C CYS A 207 19.80 -11.23 3.07
N ALA A 208 19.59 -9.93 2.86
CA ALA A 208 20.26 -8.89 3.62
C ALA A 208 19.84 -8.94 5.08
N GLN A 209 20.79 -8.70 5.99
CA GLN A 209 20.46 -8.62 7.42
C GLN A 209 19.98 -7.23 7.79
N GLY A 210 18.85 -7.13 8.47
CA GLY A 210 18.36 -5.87 8.97
C GLY A 210 17.05 -5.94 9.72
N LYS A 211 16.56 -4.77 10.10
CA LYS A 211 15.35 -4.65 10.90
C LYS A 211 14.10 -4.77 10.03
N ILE A 212 13.15 -5.55 10.48
CA ILE A 212 11.92 -5.86 9.75
C ILE A 212 10.68 -5.70 10.63
N LEU A 213 9.59 -5.22 10.04
CA LEU A 213 8.28 -5.16 10.67
C LEU A 213 7.35 -6.21 10.08
N TYR A 214 6.78 -7.06 10.93
CA TYR A 214 5.73 -8.00 10.55
C TYR A 214 4.37 -7.49 11.04
N VAL A 215 3.49 -7.15 10.10
CA VAL A 215 2.13 -6.66 10.36
C VAL A 215 1.16 -7.84 10.31
N ASN A 216 0.80 -8.37 11.49
CA ASN A 216 -0.13 -9.47 11.64
C ASN A 216 -1.57 -8.98 11.71
N LEU A 217 -2.38 -9.31 10.72
CA LEU A 217 -3.77 -8.90 10.59
C LEU A 217 -4.79 -10.02 10.88
N GLU A 218 -4.34 -11.28 10.89
CA GLU A 218 -5.24 -12.43 10.96
C GLU A 218 -5.09 -13.23 12.25
N LEU A 219 -3.87 -13.52 12.68
CA LEU A 219 -3.63 -14.36 13.84
C LEU A 219 -3.81 -13.59 15.15
N ASP A 220 -4.27 -14.27 16.19
CA ASP A 220 -4.14 -13.75 17.54
C ASP A 220 -2.67 -13.64 17.93
N ARG A 221 -2.39 -12.78 18.92
CA ARG A 221 -1.01 -12.48 19.33
C ARG A 221 -0.24 -13.73 19.75
N ALA A 222 -0.85 -14.61 20.52
CA ALA A 222 -0.17 -15.80 21.04
C ALA A 222 0.19 -16.76 19.91
N SER A 223 -0.78 -17.07 19.04
CA SER A 223 -0.56 -17.94 17.88
C SER A 223 0.51 -17.39 16.93
N CYS A 224 0.53 -16.07 16.72
CA CYS A 224 1.56 -15.44 15.88
C CYS A 224 2.96 -15.64 16.48
N LEU A 225 3.14 -15.35 17.76
CA LEU A 225 4.43 -15.46 18.44
C LEU A 225 4.92 -16.92 18.52
N HIS A 226 4.02 -17.88 18.78
CA HIS A 226 4.37 -19.30 18.76
C HIS A 226 4.83 -19.75 17.37
N ARG A 227 4.17 -19.31 16.29
CA ARG A 227 4.62 -19.63 14.92
C ARG A 227 6.03 -19.12 14.63
N PHE A 228 6.41 -17.95 15.11
CA PHE A 228 7.79 -17.49 14.97
C PHE A 228 8.77 -18.43 15.64
N LYS A 229 8.45 -18.89 16.85
CA LYS A 229 9.28 -19.86 17.58
C LYS A 229 9.37 -21.20 16.83
N ASP A 230 8.22 -21.75 16.40
CA ASP A 230 8.15 -23.00 15.67
C ASP A 230 8.97 -22.96 14.37
N VAL A 231 8.96 -21.81 13.67
CA VAL A 231 9.73 -21.62 12.42
C VAL A 231 11.22 -21.51 12.71
N TYR A 232 11.65 -20.79 13.76
CA TYR A 232 13.06 -20.76 14.17
C TYR A 232 13.57 -22.18 14.47
N GLU A 233 12.80 -22.97 15.23
CA GLU A 233 13.14 -24.35 15.55
C GLU A 233 13.21 -25.24 14.30
N ALA A 234 12.27 -25.07 13.35
CA ALA A 234 12.24 -25.82 12.09
C ALA A 234 13.39 -25.48 11.16
N LEU A 235 13.87 -24.24 11.18
CA LEU A 235 15.03 -23.79 10.41
C LEU A 235 16.36 -24.16 11.07
N HIS A 236 16.35 -24.63 12.31
CA HIS A 236 17.54 -24.87 13.11
C HIS A 236 18.46 -23.63 13.20
N LEU A 237 17.84 -22.44 13.26
CA LEU A 237 18.54 -21.17 13.42
C LEU A 237 18.55 -20.74 14.89
N GLU A 238 19.73 -20.28 15.35
CA GLU A 238 19.82 -19.65 16.65
C GLU A 238 19.25 -18.21 16.58
N PRO A 239 18.41 -17.81 17.55
CA PRO A 239 17.74 -16.50 17.52
C PRO A 239 18.66 -15.37 18.01
N ASN A 240 19.72 -15.06 17.24
CA ASN A 240 20.75 -14.09 17.64
C ASN A 240 20.29 -12.64 17.45
N ASN A 241 19.35 -12.39 16.54
CA ASN A 241 18.96 -11.05 16.12
C ASN A 241 17.45 -10.77 16.30
N LEU A 242 16.83 -11.32 17.34
CA LEU A 242 15.40 -11.09 17.66
C LEU A 242 15.03 -9.60 17.74
N ARG A 243 15.97 -8.72 18.12
CA ARG A 243 15.81 -7.26 18.14
C ARG A 243 15.54 -6.65 16.77
N ASN A 244 15.83 -7.37 15.71
CA ASN A 244 15.55 -6.96 14.33
C ASN A 244 14.11 -7.23 13.91
N ILE A 245 13.32 -7.98 14.69
CA ILE A 245 11.94 -8.31 14.38
C ILE A 245 11.00 -7.53 15.29
N ASP A 246 10.27 -6.59 14.70
CA ASP A 246 9.13 -5.96 15.36
C ASP A 246 7.83 -6.59 14.81
N ILE A 247 6.88 -6.95 15.69
CA ILE A 247 5.59 -7.53 15.31
C ILE A 247 4.46 -6.58 15.71
N TRP A 248 3.65 -6.18 14.73
CA TRP A 248 2.49 -5.35 14.98
C TRP A 248 1.19 -6.17 14.85
N ASN A 249 0.64 -6.58 15.98
CA ASN A 249 -0.58 -7.39 16.05
C ASN A 249 -1.83 -6.50 15.90
N LEU A 250 -2.49 -6.57 14.76
CA LEU A 250 -3.65 -5.76 14.37
C LEU A 250 -4.94 -6.57 14.17
N ARG A 251 -4.98 -7.84 14.53
CA ARG A 251 -6.23 -8.62 14.48
C ARG A 251 -7.34 -7.91 15.26
N GLY A 252 -8.49 -7.68 14.61
CA GLY A 252 -9.62 -6.94 15.17
C GLY A 252 -9.44 -5.41 15.25
N LYS A 253 -8.28 -4.88 14.78
CA LYS A 253 -7.96 -3.46 14.73
C LYS A 253 -7.45 -3.02 13.34
N SER A 254 -7.64 -3.87 12.34
CA SER A 254 -7.28 -3.55 10.95
C SER A 254 -8.07 -2.34 10.46
N ALA A 255 -7.40 -1.50 9.71
CA ALA A 255 -8.00 -0.35 9.03
C ALA A 255 -7.73 -0.47 7.52
N PRO A 256 -8.54 0.16 6.68
CA PRO A 256 -8.25 0.32 5.26
C PRO A 256 -6.83 0.82 5.00
N MET A 257 -6.22 0.41 3.89
CA MET A 257 -4.81 0.74 3.61
C MET A 257 -4.55 2.24 3.47
N ASP A 258 -5.49 3.01 2.93
CA ASP A 258 -5.45 4.48 2.87
C ASP A 258 -5.32 5.14 4.25
N LYS A 259 -5.89 4.51 5.28
CA LYS A 259 -5.79 4.96 6.69
C LYS A 259 -4.64 4.32 7.45
N LEU A 260 -4.20 3.12 7.01
CA LEU A 260 -3.12 2.39 7.65
C LEU A 260 -1.75 2.91 7.20
N ALA A 261 -1.56 3.20 5.91
CA ALA A 261 -0.29 3.64 5.34
C ALA A 261 0.27 4.89 6.03
N PRO A 262 -0.47 5.99 6.24
CA PRO A 262 0.06 7.15 6.95
C PRO A 262 0.46 6.86 8.40
N LYS A 263 -0.26 5.96 9.08
CA LYS A 263 0.08 5.53 10.45
C LYS A 263 1.33 4.67 10.48
N LEU A 264 1.47 3.79 9.48
CA LEU A 264 2.62 2.92 9.29
C LEU A 264 3.88 3.77 9.04
N ILE A 265 3.83 4.68 8.07
CA ILE A 265 4.90 5.61 7.73
C ILE A 265 5.34 6.40 8.98
N ARG A 266 4.43 7.05 9.66
CA ARG A 266 4.73 7.83 10.87
C ARG A 266 5.39 6.99 11.98
N ARG A 267 4.99 5.73 12.17
CA ARG A 267 5.55 4.85 13.19
C ARG A 267 6.89 4.25 12.79
N ALA A 268 7.06 3.99 11.51
CA ALA A 268 8.23 3.32 10.95
C ALA A 268 9.39 4.27 10.61
N SER A 269 9.12 5.56 10.33
CA SER A 269 10.10 6.55 9.83
C SER A 269 11.38 6.69 10.66
N LYS A 270 11.34 6.36 11.97
CA LYS A 270 12.51 6.44 12.87
C LYS A 270 13.05 5.07 13.27
N LYS A 271 12.55 3.99 12.68
CA LYS A 271 12.88 2.62 13.09
C LYS A 271 13.95 1.94 12.26
N GLY A 272 14.22 2.44 11.05
CA GLY A 272 15.22 1.89 10.13
C GLY A 272 14.86 0.48 9.65
N TYR A 273 13.59 0.22 9.35
CA TYR A 273 13.19 -1.03 8.73
C TYR A 273 13.69 -1.11 7.29
N ILE A 274 14.27 -2.24 6.91
CA ILE A 274 14.64 -2.53 5.51
C ILE A 274 13.52 -3.28 4.76
N ALA A 275 12.56 -3.85 5.50
CA ALA A 275 11.38 -4.50 4.95
C ALA A 275 10.18 -4.41 5.91
N ILE A 276 8.98 -4.43 5.31
CA ILE A 276 7.70 -4.53 6.02
C ILE A 276 6.91 -5.67 5.38
N ILE A 277 6.47 -6.64 6.18
CA ILE A 277 5.59 -7.73 5.74
C ILE A 277 4.16 -7.45 6.21
N ILE A 278 3.18 -7.57 5.32
CA ILE A 278 1.75 -7.40 5.62
C ILE A 278 1.02 -8.72 5.36
N ASP A 279 0.53 -9.35 6.42
CA ASP A 279 -0.07 -10.70 6.36
C ASP A 279 -1.46 -10.76 7.02
N PRO A 280 -2.51 -11.05 6.25
CA PRO A 280 -2.64 -11.00 4.79
C PRO A 280 -3.26 -9.67 4.31
N ILE A 281 -3.03 -9.36 3.03
CA ILE A 281 -3.44 -8.07 2.46
C ILE A 281 -4.96 -7.86 2.38
N TYR A 282 -5.76 -8.91 2.20
CA TYR A 282 -7.21 -8.79 2.05
C TYR A 282 -7.90 -8.13 3.27
N LYS A 283 -7.25 -8.13 4.43
CA LYS A 283 -7.75 -7.48 5.66
C LYS A 283 -7.72 -5.94 5.62
N VAL A 284 -6.92 -5.38 4.73
CA VAL A 284 -6.75 -3.92 4.57
C VAL A 284 -7.23 -3.43 3.21
N LEU A 285 -7.70 -4.34 2.38
CA LEU A 285 -8.24 -4.08 1.06
C LEU A 285 -9.61 -3.41 1.20
N THR A 286 -9.86 -2.38 0.40
CA THR A 286 -11.13 -1.66 0.34
C THR A 286 -11.62 -1.60 -1.09
N GLY A 287 -12.93 -1.70 -1.26
CA GLY A 287 -13.56 -1.67 -2.56
C GLY A 287 -13.62 -3.04 -3.24
N ASP A 288 -13.93 -3.02 -4.53
CA ASP A 288 -14.03 -4.24 -5.36
C ASP A 288 -12.65 -4.63 -5.89
N GLU A 289 -12.15 -5.79 -5.47
CA GLU A 289 -10.87 -6.33 -5.94
C GLU A 289 -10.81 -6.60 -7.45
N ASN A 290 -11.97 -6.64 -8.12
CA ASN A 290 -12.05 -6.80 -9.57
C ASN A 290 -12.01 -5.47 -10.34
N SER A 291 -12.14 -4.34 -9.66
CA SER A 291 -12.05 -3.00 -10.24
C SER A 291 -10.59 -2.58 -10.41
N ALA A 292 -10.15 -2.39 -11.65
CA ALA A 292 -8.79 -1.98 -11.96
C ALA A 292 -8.42 -0.63 -11.32
N ASP A 293 -9.33 0.35 -11.39
CA ASP A 293 -9.11 1.70 -10.84
C ASP A 293 -8.98 1.68 -9.31
N GLN A 294 -9.82 0.91 -8.63
CA GLN A 294 -9.75 0.80 -7.17
C GLN A 294 -8.48 0.08 -6.72
N MET A 295 -8.06 -0.95 -7.47
CA MET A 295 -6.81 -1.65 -7.19
C MET A 295 -5.59 -0.79 -7.48
N ALA A 296 -5.57 0.04 -8.50
CA ALA A 296 -4.49 0.99 -8.74
C ALA A 296 -4.34 1.99 -7.58
N ILE A 297 -5.45 2.58 -7.10
CA ILE A 297 -5.44 3.48 -5.94
C ILE A 297 -4.93 2.76 -4.68
N PHE A 298 -5.31 1.49 -4.51
CA PHE A 298 -4.87 0.67 -3.39
C PHE A 298 -3.37 0.38 -3.46
N CYS A 299 -2.86 -0.04 -4.62
CA CYS A 299 -1.44 -0.35 -4.84
C CYS A 299 -0.55 0.89 -4.64
N ASN A 300 -0.99 2.08 -5.06
CA ASN A 300 -0.29 3.34 -4.82
C ASN A 300 -0.05 3.64 -3.33
N GLN A 301 -0.79 3.03 -2.40
CA GLN A 301 -0.50 3.19 -0.97
C GLN A 301 0.78 2.46 -0.57
N PHE A 302 1.13 1.38 -1.25
CA PHE A 302 2.40 0.68 -1.01
C PHE A 302 3.57 1.47 -1.59
N ASP A 303 3.40 2.10 -2.76
CA ASP A 303 4.43 2.98 -3.34
C ASP A 303 4.79 4.10 -2.38
N LYS A 304 3.79 4.72 -1.75
CA LYS A 304 4.03 5.72 -0.70
C LYS A 304 4.84 5.16 0.46
N VAL A 305 4.50 3.97 0.93
CA VAL A 305 5.25 3.33 2.04
C VAL A 305 6.69 3.05 1.62
N CYS A 306 6.90 2.50 0.42
CA CYS A 306 8.23 2.22 -0.14
C CYS A 306 9.06 3.50 -0.28
N THR A 307 8.49 4.55 -0.88
CA THR A 307 9.17 5.83 -1.15
C THR A 307 9.51 6.58 0.14
N GLU A 308 8.55 6.70 1.06
CA GLU A 308 8.73 7.45 2.31
C GLU A 308 9.68 6.77 3.30
N LEU A 309 9.76 5.45 3.28
CA LEU A 309 10.55 4.68 4.23
C LEU A 309 11.84 4.11 3.62
N GLY A 310 11.97 4.08 2.31
CA GLY A 310 13.09 3.43 1.61
C GLY A 310 13.18 1.92 1.85
N CYS A 311 12.10 1.28 2.32
CA CYS A 311 12.07 -0.14 2.65
C CYS A 311 11.23 -0.94 1.67
N ALA A 312 11.47 -2.25 1.54
CA ALA A 312 10.62 -3.11 0.75
C ALA A 312 9.28 -3.38 1.45
N VAL A 313 8.20 -3.51 0.67
CA VAL A 313 6.88 -3.94 1.15
C VAL A 313 6.54 -5.30 0.56
N ILE A 314 6.33 -6.29 1.42
CA ILE A 314 6.06 -7.68 1.06
C ILE A 314 4.68 -8.05 1.57
N TYR A 315 3.85 -8.60 0.72
CA TYR A 315 2.48 -8.96 1.08
C TYR A 315 2.02 -10.24 0.42
N CYS A 316 0.99 -10.89 0.98
CA CYS A 316 0.44 -12.10 0.39
C CYS A 316 -1.03 -11.98 0.01
N HIS A 317 -1.39 -12.68 -1.08
CA HIS A 317 -2.75 -12.75 -1.58
C HIS A 317 -3.12 -14.17 -2.01
N HIS A 318 -4.41 -14.43 -2.16
CA HIS A 318 -4.90 -15.73 -2.59
C HIS A 318 -5.00 -15.82 -4.12
N HIS A 319 -4.92 -17.05 -4.66
CA HIS A 319 -5.27 -17.32 -6.05
C HIS A 319 -6.76 -17.06 -6.31
N SER A 320 -7.08 -16.68 -7.54
CA SER A 320 -8.45 -16.68 -8.06
C SER A 320 -9.04 -18.10 -8.01
N LYS A 321 -10.37 -18.20 -7.91
CA LYS A 321 -11.06 -19.50 -7.93
C LYS A 321 -10.88 -20.20 -9.28
N GLY A 322 -10.80 -21.55 -9.30
CA GLY A 322 -10.71 -22.42 -10.47
C GLY A 322 -9.36 -23.09 -10.65
N ALA A 323 -9.24 -23.89 -11.71
CA ALA A 323 -8.01 -24.64 -12.03
C ALA A 323 -6.85 -23.69 -12.36
N GLN A 324 -5.74 -23.80 -11.65
CA GLN A 324 -4.60 -22.88 -11.75
C GLN A 324 -3.44 -23.43 -12.62
N GLY A 325 -3.42 -24.76 -12.87
CA GLY A 325 -2.28 -25.41 -13.52
C GLY A 325 -1.90 -24.92 -14.90
N SER A 326 -2.85 -24.42 -15.66
CA SER A 326 -2.64 -23.90 -17.04
C SER A 326 -2.53 -22.37 -17.13
N LYS A 327 -2.73 -21.63 -16.03
CA LYS A 327 -2.64 -20.16 -16.01
C LYS A 327 -1.19 -19.72 -15.83
N LYS A 328 -0.83 -18.58 -16.43
CA LYS A 328 0.43 -17.89 -16.11
C LYS A 328 0.38 -17.31 -14.70
N SER A 329 1.54 -17.12 -14.05
CA SER A 329 1.64 -16.59 -12.68
C SER A 329 0.84 -15.29 -12.50
N MET A 330 0.94 -14.37 -13.46
CA MET A 330 0.21 -13.09 -13.45
C MET A 330 -1.32 -13.23 -13.50
N ASP A 331 -1.84 -14.35 -13.99
CA ASP A 331 -3.29 -14.60 -14.15
C ASP A 331 -3.86 -15.43 -12.98
N ARG A 332 -3.01 -15.88 -12.03
CA ARG A 332 -3.42 -16.72 -10.91
C ARG A 332 -3.86 -15.90 -9.70
N ALA A 333 -3.26 -14.74 -9.46
CA ALA A 333 -3.66 -13.88 -8.36
C ALA A 333 -5.13 -13.47 -8.48
N SER A 334 -5.86 -13.47 -7.35
CA SER A 334 -7.27 -13.04 -7.30
C SER A 334 -7.41 -11.57 -7.59
N GLY A 335 -8.54 -11.17 -8.17
CA GLY A 335 -8.87 -9.78 -8.46
C GLY A 335 -8.45 -9.30 -9.85
N SER A 336 -8.35 -7.98 -10.00
CA SER A 336 -7.97 -7.37 -11.27
C SER A 336 -6.50 -7.68 -11.61
N GLY A 337 -6.20 -7.80 -12.91
CA GLY A 337 -4.82 -8.03 -13.38
C GLY A 337 -3.81 -6.93 -12.96
N VAL A 338 -4.28 -5.77 -12.50
CA VAL A 338 -3.45 -4.71 -11.93
C VAL A 338 -2.69 -5.22 -10.71
N PHE A 339 -3.38 -5.97 -9.84
CA PHE A 339 -2.81 -6.45 -8.59
C PHE A 339 -1.61 -7.39 -8.76
N ALA A 340 -1.59 -8.15 -9.86
CA ALA A 340 -0.48 -9.05 -10.20
C ALA A 340 0.66 -8.37 -10.98
N ARG A 341 0.37 -7.23 -11.64
CA ARG A 341 1.34 -6.50 -12.48
C ARG A 341 2.04 -5.36 -11.76
N ASP A 342 1.44 -4.85 -10.69
CA ASP A 342 1.94 -3.70 -9.94
C ASP A 342 3.21 -4.00 -9.10
N PRO A 343 3.35 -5.16 -8.43
CA PRO A 343 4.57 -5.46 -7.68
C PRO A 343 5.79 -5.62 -8.58
N ASP A 344 6.97 -5.21 -8.06
CA ASP A 344 8.26 -5.36 -8.74
C ASP A 344 8.72 -6.82 -8.80
N ALA A 345 8.25 -7.66 -7.85
CA ALA A 345 8.46 -9.10 -7.84
C ALA A 345 7.16 -9.85 -7.49
N LEU A 346 6.87 -10.89 -8.24
CA LEU A 346 5.78 -11.81 -7.98
C LEU A 346 6.33 -13.22 -7.76
N LEU A 347 6.07 -13.80 -6.59
CA LEU A 347 6.34 -15.21 -6.29
C LEU A 347 5.02 -15.95 -6.14
N ASP A 348 4.85 -17.00 -6.94
CA ASP A 348 3.62 -17.76 -7.05
C ASP A 348 3.80 -19.20 -6.60
N LEU A 349 3.04 -19.60 -5.58
CA LEU A 349 3.09 -20.94 -5.00
C LEU A 349 2.13 -21.87 -5.75
N ILE A 350 2.67 -22.92 -6.35
CA ILE A 350 1.92 -23.93 -7.08
C ILE A 350 2.07 -25.27 -6.38
N GLU A 351 0.96 -25.83 -5.94
CA GLU A 351 0.96 -27.19 -5.38
C GLU A 351 1.19 -28.22 -6.51
N LEU A 352 2.16 -29.08 -6.30
CA LEU A 352 2.47 -30.19 -7.21
C LEU A 352 1.76 -31.44 -6.73
N GLU A 353 1.14 -32.14 -7.66
CA GLU A 353 0.56 -33.44 -7.38
C GLU A 353 1.67 -34.47 -7.06
N MET A 354 1.57 -35.07 -5.89
CA MET A 354 2.46 -36.14 -5.46
C MET A 354 1.89 -37.47 -5.92
N THR A 355 2.43 -38.00 -7.04
CA THR A 355 2.05 -39.35 -7.50
C THR A 355 2.42 -40.43 -6.46
N ASP A 356 1.71 -41.54 -6.46
CA ASP A 356 1.98 -42.66 -5.51
C ASP A 356 3.40 -43.18 -5.66
N GLU A 357 3.93 -43.19 -6.88
CA GLU A 357 5.32 -43.59 -7.17
C GLU A 357 6.33 -42.64 -6.54
N LEU A 358 6.14 -41.35 -6.69
CA LEU A 358 7.01 -40.33 -6.11
C LEU A 358 6.94 -40.36 -4.57
N ARG A 359 5.73 -40.55 -4.02
CA ARG A 359 5.51 -40.67 -2.58
C ARG A 359 6.26 -41.89 -2.03
N LYS A 360 6.14 -43.05 -2.70
CA LYS A 360 6.85 -44.26 -2.35
C LYS A 360 8.37 -44.10 -2.39
N GLN A 361 8.90 -43.44 -3.43
CA GLN A 361 10.35 -43.17 -3.52
C GLN A 361 10.82 -42.28 -2.35
N GLN A 362 10.04 -41.28 -1.94
CA GLN A 362 10.38 -40.41 -0.79
C GLN A 362 10.32 -41.19 0.53
N GLU A 363 9.33 -42.06 0.70
CA GLU A 363 9.24 -42.95 1.87
C GLU A 363 10.44 -43.87 1.94
N ASP A 364 10.80 -44.56 0.85
CA ASP A 364 11.91 -45.48 0.82
C ASP A 364 13.25 -44.79 1.14
N ARG A 365 13.50 -43.60 0.57
CA ARG A 365 14.67 -42.79 0.92
C ARG A 365 14.71 -42.38 2.39
N ALA A 366 13.57 -41.97 2.94
CA ALA A 366 13.47 -41.51 4.32
C ALA A 366 13.71 -42.72 5.30
N VAL A 367 13.16 -43.88 4.99
CA VAL A 367 13.38 -45.09 5.76
C VAL A 367 14.86 -45.54 5.72
N CYS A 368 15.49 -45.54 4.53
CA CYS A 368 16.93 -45.81 4.42
C CYS A 368 17.74 -44.86 5.30
N LYS A 369 17.45 -43.55 5.25
CA LYS A 369 18.14 -42.55 6.08
C LYS A 369 17.94 -42.82 7.58
N ALA A 370 16.73 -43.17 8.01
CA ALA A 370 16.44 -43.50 9.40
C ALA A 370 17.22 -44.74 9.87
N CYS A 371 17.28 -45.79 9.04
CA CYS A 371 18.07 -46.98 9.31
C CYS A 371 19.58 -46.64 9.44
N ILE A 372 20.11 -45.85 8.52
CA ILE A 372 21.53 -45.39 8.52
C ILE A 372 21.83 -44.63 9.82
N GLN A 373 21.01 -43.65 10.18
CA GLN A 373 21.20 -42.85 11.39
C GLN A 373 21.13 -43.71 12.67
N TYR A 374 20.21 -44.67 12.71
CA TYR A 374 20.09 -45.56 13.85
C TYR A 374 21.31 -46.50 13.99
N LEU A 375 21.76 -47.08 12.87
CA LEU A 375 22.94 -47.97 12.85
C LEU A 375 24.22 -47.21 13.21
N ASP A 376 24.40 -45.93 12.76
CA ASP A 376 25.56 -45.13 13.12
C ASP A 376 25.69 -44.92 14.64
N GLY A 377 24.54 -44.82 15.34
CA GLY A 377 24.54 -44.68 16.79
C GLY A 377 24.66 -45.99 17.59
N HIS A 378 24.40 -47.13 16.97
CA HIS A 378 24.25 -48.39 17.70
C HIS A 378 25.20 -49.55 17.27
N LYS A 379 25.87 -49.46 16.11
CA LYS A 379 26.71 -50.52 15.59
C LYS A 379 27.94 -49.99 14.85
N CYS A 380 29.11 -50.27 15.40
CA CYS A 380 30.39 -49.90 14.74
C CYS A 380 30.65 -50.80 13.51
N GLY A 381 31.23 -50.20 12.46
CA GLY A 381 31.76 -50.95 11.30
C GLY A 381 30.71 -51.47 10.32
N TRP A 382 29.41 -51.30 10.57
CA TRP A 382 28.31 -51.85 9.78
C TRP A 382 28.33 -51.42 8.29
N ARG A 383 28.92 -50.24 7.98
CA ARG A 383 28.99 -49.74 6.60
C ARG A 383 29.85 -50.60 5.68
N ASN A 384 30.78 -51.37 6.24
CA ASN A 384 31.62 -52.26 5.47
C ASN A 384 30.89 -53.53 4.99
N ASP A 385 29.72 -53.81 5.56
CA ASP A 385 28.92 -55.01 5.24
C ASP A 385 27.97 -54.76 4.05
N LEU A 386 27.84 -53.54 3.57
CA LEU A 386 26.88 -53.08 2.56
C LEU A 386 27.54 -52.34 1.43
N SER A 387 26.99 -52.46 0.21
CA SER A 387 27.38 -51.67 -0.96
C SER A 387 26.68 -50.29 -0.95
N GLN A 388 27.17 -49.36 -1.78
CA GLN A 388 26.52 -48.04 -1.94
C GLN A 388 25.07 -48.16 -2.42
N ASP A 389 24.77 -49.14 -3.28
CA ASP A 389 23.40 -49.36 -3.79
C ASP A 389 22.46 -49.87 -2.71
N ASP A 390 23.00 -50.65 -1.75
CA ASP A 390 22.20 -51.17 -0.63
C ASP A 390 21.69 -50.06 0.27
N PHE A 391 22.45 -48.94 0.42
CA PHE A 391 22.00 -47.76 1.20
C PHE A 391 20.81 -47.03 0.60
N LEU A 392 20.52 -47.25 -0.68
CA LEU A 392 19.38 -46.67 -1.39
C LEU A 392 18.18 -47.60 -1.45
N SER A 393 18.34 -48.87 -1.04
CA SER A 393 17.31 -49.91 -1.08
C SER A 393 16.67 -50.14 0.29
N ARG A 394 15.38 -49.76 0.42
CA ARG A 394 14.62 -49.97 1.66
C ARG A 394 14.64 -51.41 2.11
N SER A 395 14.40 -52.36 1.21
CA SER A 395 14.38 -53.78 1.54
C SER A 395 15.72 -54.31 2.04
N ARG A 396 16.82 -53.85 1.43
CA ARG A 396 18.17 -54.21 1.86
C ARG A 396 18.51 -53.62 3.22
N MET A 397 18.26 -52.33 3.41
CA MET A 397 18.52 -51.65 4.68
C MET A 397 17.71 -52.24 5.85
N THR A 398 16.41 -52.44 5.67
CA THR A 398 15.57 -53.03 6.74
C THR A 398 15.92 -54.48 7.00
N GLY A 399 16.26 -55.26 5.94
CA GLY A 399 16.72 -56.61 6.08
C GLY A 399 18.04 -56.72 6.85
N TYR A 400 19.02 -55.85 6.56
CA TYR A 400 20.26 -55.74 7.32
C TYR A 400 20.01 -55.40 8.80
N CYS A 401 19.16 -54.40 9.08
CA CYS A 401 18.81 -54.01 10.45
C CYS A 401 18.18 -55.20 11.23
N SER A 402 17.30 -55.97 10.60
CA SER A 402 16.64 -57.10 11.22
C SER A 402 17.64 -58.19 11.63
N ASN A 403 18.73 -58.36 10.89
CA ASN A 403 19.77 -59.35 11.17
C ASN A 403 20.83 -58.82 12.14
N ALA A 404 21.04 -57.51 12.18
CA ALA A 404 22.17 -56.89 12.87
C ALA A 404 21.82 -56.32 14.26
N LEU A 405 20.54 -56.10 14.55
CA LEU A 405 20.01 -55.47 15.77
C LEU A 405 19.28 -56.52 16.64
N ASN A 406 19.29 -56.31 17.96
CA ASN A 406 18.49 -57.13 18.88
C ASN A 406 17.01 -56.73 18.86
N SER A 407 16.14 -57.49 19.53
CA SER A 407 14.68 -57.27 19.52
C SER A 407 14.25 -55.91 20.09
N VAL A 408 14.94 -55.36 21.09
CA VAL A 408 14.65 -54.05 21.68
C VAL A 408 15.00 -52.96 20.69
N GLN A 409 16.21 -53.00 20.12
CA GLN A 409 16.67 -52.05 19.11
C GLN A 409 15.79 -52.07 17.86
N MET A 410 15.33 -53.26 17.43
CA MET A 410 14.39 -53.35 16.30
C MET A 410 13.03 -52.71 16.61
N THR A 411 12.53 -52.85 17.83
CA THR A 411 11.28 -52.20 18.24
C THR A 411 11.40 -50.70 18.22
N GLU A 412 12.52 -50.16 18.71
CA GLU A 412 12.81 -48.70 18.67
C GLU A 412 12.94 -48.23 17.22
N LEU A 413 13.71 -48.93 16.38
CA LEU A 413 13.87 -48.59 14.98
C LEU A 413 12.54 -48.60 14.22
N ASN A 414 11.70 -49.61 14.43
CA ASN A 414 10.38 -49.69 13.81
C ASN A 414 9.50 -48.48 14.19
N ALA A 415 9.49 -48.06 15.44
CA ALA A 415 8.78 -46.88 15.86
C ALA A 415 9.29 -45.59 15.15
N ILE A 416 10.62 -45.49 14.95
CA ILE A 416 11.23 -44.37 14.17
C ILE A 416 10.83 -44.45 12.69
N ILE A 417 10.81 -45.64 12.11
CA ILE A 417 10.41 -45.86 10.71
C ILE A 417 8.94 -45.46 10.53
N ASP A 418 8.05 -45.92 11.39
CA ASP A 418 6.61 -45.58 11.32
C ASP A 418 6.37 -44.09 11.45
N ALA A 419 7.03 -43.43 12.39
CA ALA A 419 6.97 -41.96 12.54
C ALA A 419 7.51 -41.27 11.30
N THR A 420 8.60 -41.76 10.71
CA THR A 420 9.23 -41.23 9.51
C THR A 420 8.31 -41.33 8.28
N VAL A 421 7.71 -42.51 8.07
CA VAL A 421 6.75 -42.77 6.99
C VAL A 421 5.55 -41.85 7.14
N LYS A 422 4.96 -41.76 8.32
CA LYS A 422 3.84 -40.87 8.62
C LYS A 422 4.18 -39.39 8.34
N LYS A 423 5.40 -38.97 8.68
CA LYS A 423 5.89 -37.61 8.38
C LYS A 423 6.02 -37.37 6.87
N VAL A 424 6.49 -38.35 6.08
CA VAL A 424 6.60 -38.25 4.63
C VAL A 424 5.22 -38.22 3.97
N GLN A 425 4.29 -39.05 4.43
CA GLN A 425 2.92 -39.08 3.91
C GLN A 425 2.16 -37.76 4.10
N GLY A 426 2.49 -36.96 5.13
CA GLY A 426 1.94 -35.64 5.37
C GLY A 426 2.61 -34.51 4.58
N ARG A 427 3.64 -34.78 3.76
CA ARG A 427 4.33 -33.78 2.98
C ARG A 427 3.56 -33.42 1.73
N THR A 428 3.60 -32.14 1.39
CA THR A 428 3.16 -31.57 0.11
C THR A 428 4.39 -31.08 -0.67
N ALA A 429 4.30 -31.06 -1.98
CA ALA A 429 5.34 -30.53 -2.86
C ALA A 429 4.85 -29.23 -3.48
N TRP A 430 5.74 -28.25 -3.54
CA TRP A 430 5.42 -26.92 -4.06
C TRP A 430 6.48 -26.49 -5.07
N ARG A 431 6.02 -25.85 -6.14
CA ARG A 431 6.86 -25.11 -7.07
C ARG A 431 6.64 -23.64 -6.83
N ILE A 432 7.70 -22.87 -6.85
CA ILE A 432 7.65 -21.41 -6.78
C ILE A 432 8.01 -20.88 -8.16
N ASP A 433 7.07 -20.22 -8.82
CA ASP A 433 7.30 -19.52 -10.06
C ASP A 433 7.51 -18.04 -9.71
N GLY A 434 8.56 -17.41 -10.27
CA GLY A 434 8.87 -16.00 -10.10
C GLY A 434 8.78 -15.22 -11.42
N THR A 435 8.39 -13.97 -11.33
CA THR A 435 8.44 -12.98 -12.45
C THR A 435 8.92 -11.65 -11.90
#